data_4458ec498927233880d83b1341ae17dc
#
_entry.id   4458ec498927233880d83b1341ae17dc
#
_cell.length_a   1.000
_cell.length_b   1.000
_cell.length_c   1.000
_cell.angle_alpha   90.00
_cell.angle_beta   90.00
_cell.angle_gamma   90.00
#
_symmetry.space_group_name_H-M   'P 1'
#
loop_
_entity.id
_entity.type
_entity.pdbx_description
1 polymer ?
#
loop_
_entity_poly.entity_id
_entity_poly.type
_entity_poly.pdbx_seq_one_letter_code
_entity_poly.pdbx_strand_id
1 'polypeptide(L)'
;MLRPISAVLAIGSLILLGACATAPKTAIKNTTKTFDTVVVDAGHGGKDNGAYRRYGPPEKMATLDVAQRLERKLRESQVKTVMTRSSDVFIPLNDRVSIENAQKKAIFVSIHFNDSRRRGIHGFETYYHSSASFDLANQIQGKLMTIPHSANRGVHTANFRVLRLATCPAVLVECGFLSNRAEGNQARDWEYRELLADRIANAIVDQRYGPGVYRGSAQVAAQSQPQPTSNGTGVTPTSSQR
;
A
#
# COMPACT_ATOMS: atom_id res chain seq x y z
N MET A 1 -7.41 45.71 80.60
CA MET A 1 -8.37 44.97 79.71
C MET A 1 -7.75 44.92 78.31
N LEU A 2 -7.00 43.88 78.02
CA LEU A 2 -6.45 43.63 76.64
C LEU A 2 -7.39 42.85 75.79
N ARG A 3 -7.70 43.35 74.61
CA ARG A 3 -8.48 42.62 73.59
C ARG A 3 -7.55 41.77 72.71
N PRO A 4 -7.87 40.51 72.34
CA PRO A 4 -7.06 39.73 71.44
C PRO A 4 -7.36 40.10 69.98
N ILE A 5 -6.28 40.21 69.19
CA ILE A 5 -6.30 40.42 67.73
C ILE A 5 -6.41 39.07 67.13
N SER A 6 -7.54 38.78 66.40
CA SER A 6 -7.72 37.56 65.63
C SER A 6 -7.02 37.71 64.26
N ALA A 7 -5.97 36.93 64.05
CA ALA A 7 -5.34 36.81 62.75
C ALA A 7 -6.12 35.87 61.87
N VAL A 8 -6.64 36.35 60.73
CA VAL A 8 -7.29 35.56 59.70
C VAL A 8 -6.22 35.05 58.71
N LEU A 9 -5.97 33.75 58.75
CA LEU A 9 -5.09 33.09 57.74
C LEU A 9 -5.93 32.86 56.46
N ALA A 10 -5.60 33.60 55.41
CA ALA A 10 -6.13 33.34 54.06
C ALA A 10 -5.30 32.23 53.40
N ILE A 11 -5.89 31.03 53.27
CA ILE A 11 -5.32 29.92 52.52
C ILE A 11 -5.63 30.15 51.04
N GLY A 12 -4.66 30.62 50.29
CA GLY A 12 -4.73 30.74 48.84
C GLY A 12 -4.60 29.38 48.19
N SER A 13 -5.72 28.82 47.66
CA SER A 13 -5.70 27.62 46.83
C SER A 13 -5.09 27.92 45.46
N LEU A 14 -3.85 27.48 45.26
CA LEU A 14 -3.17 27.53 43.97
C LEU A 14 -3.76 26.43 43.06
N ILE A 15 -4.68 26.80 42.16
CA ILE A 15 -5.22 25.90 41.12
C ILE A 15 -4.15 25.76 40.05
N LEU A 16 -3.41 24.65 40.06
CA LEU A 16 -2.56 24.22 38.93
C LEU A 16 -3.46 23.79 37.76
N LEU A 17 -3.70 24.72 36.86
CA LEU A 17 -4.24 24.41 35.53
C LEU A 17 -3.18 23.60 34.76
N GLY A 18 -3.28 22.26 34.84
CA GLY A 18 -2.50 21.36 34.01
C GLY A 18 -2.93 21.54 32.53
N ALA A 19 -2.17 22.39 31.80
CA ALA A 19 -2.31 22.44 30.36
C ALA A 19 -1.91 21.07 29.80
N CYS A 20 -2.88 20.27 29.34
CA CYS A 20 -2.61 19.13 28.49
C CYS A 20 -1.98 19.65 27.19
N ALA A 21 -0.68 19.84 27.20
CA ALA A 21 0.08 20.09 25.99
C ALA A 21 0.00 18.84 25.12
N THR A 22 -0.86 18.86 24.12
CA THR A 22 -0.81 17.88 23.04
C THR A 22 0.55 18.04 22.37
N ALA A 23 1.41 17.02 22.51
CA ALA A 23 2.71 17.01 21.86
C ALA A 23 2.52 17.33 20.36
N PRO A 24 3.31 18.21 19.76
CA PRO A 24 3.18 18.54 18.35
C PRO A 24 3.32 17.25 17.55
N LYS A 25 2.33 16.95 16.72
CA LYS A 25 2.36 15.80 15.80
C LYS A 25 3.55 16.02 14.88
N THR A 26 4.61 15.25 15.04
CA THR A 26 5.79 15.33 14.18
C THR A 26 5.35 15.16 12.73
N ALA A 27 5.69 16.14 11.88
CA ALA A 27 5.33 16.05 10.46
C ALA A 27 5.96 14.81 9.84
N ILE A 28 5.16 14.05 9.09
CA ILE A 28 5.64 12.85 8.39
C ILE A 28 6.67 13.27 7.35
N LYS A 29 7.88 12.71 7.45
CA LYS A 29 8.92 12.92 6.44
C LYS A 29 8.50 12.24 5.13
N ASN A 30 8.51 12.99 4.02
CA ASN A 30 8.26 12.41 2.71
C ASN A 30 9.45 11.53 2.27
N THR A 31 9.27 10.23 2.38
CA THR A 31 10.24 9.20 1.98
C THR A 31 9.87 8.53 0.65
N THR A 32 8.86 9.01 -0.07
CA THR A 32 8.33 8.34 -1.28
C THR A 32 9.36 8.20 -2.41
N LYS A 33 10.43 9.00 -2.38
CA LYS A 33 11.56 8.87 -3.33
C LYS A 33 12.83 8.28 -2.72
N THR A 34 12.82 7.94 -1.43
CA THR A 34 14.02 7.52 -0.68
C THR A 34 13.77 6.34 0.26
N PHE A 35 12.60 5.70 0.18
CA PHE A 35 12.30 4.54 1.02
C PHE A 35 13.19 3.35 0.68
N ASP A 36 13.47 2.53 1.68
CA ASP A 36 14.19 1.27 1.53
C ASP A 36 13.25 0.07 1.70
N THR A 37 12.09 0.29 2.32
CA THR A 37 11.14 -0.77 2.67
C THR A 37 9.72 -0.36 2.28
N VAL A 38 8.96 -1.32 1.75
CA VAL A 38 7.51 -1.21 1.54
C VAL A 38 6.81 -2.13 2.53
N VAL A 39 5.99 -1.55 3.39
CA VAL A 39 5.07 -2.33 4.23
C VAL A 39 3.81 -2.57 3.41
N VAL A 40 3.57 -3.83 3.05
CA VAL A 40 2.39 -4.26 2.29
C VAL A 40 1.36 -4.79 3.28
N ASP A 41 0.24 -4.11 3.36
CA ASP A 41 -0.87 -4.49 4.23
C ASP A 41 -1.98 -5.15 3.42
N ALA A 42 -2.26 -6.40 3.72
CA ALA A 42 -3.43 -7.09 3.19
C ALA A 42 -4.62 -6.79 4.11
N GLY A 43 -5.57 -5.98 3.66
CA GLY A 43 -6.75 -5.60 4.44
C GLY A 43 -7.52 -6.81 4.97
N HIS A 44 -8.21 -6.64 6.11
CA HIS A 44 -9.02 -7.69 6.76
C HIS A 44 -8.22 -8.93 7.17
N GLY A 45 -8.87 -10.11 7.23
CA GLY A 45 -8.24 -11.39 7.56
C GLY A 45 -8.88 -12.12 8.73
N GLY A 46 -8.79 -13.44 8.74
CA GLY A 46 -9.35 -14.31 9.78
C GLY A 46 -10.86 -14.12 9.93
N LYS A 47 -11.30 -13.67 11.13
CA LYS A 47 -12.71 -13.39 11.47
C LYS A 47 -13.31 -12.18 10.73
N ASP A 48 -12.48 -11.28 10.20
CA ASP A 48 -12.91 -10.12 9.42
C ASP A 48 -12.87 -10.46 7.93
N ASN A 49 -14.04 -10.67 7.33
CA ASN A 49 -14.16 -10.98 5.92
C ASN A 49 -14.03 -9.77 4.99
N GLY A 50 -14.13 -8.53 5.55
CA GLY A 50 -14.33 -7.33 4.73
C GLY A 50 -15.64 -7.38 3.96
N ALA A 51 -15.68 -6.76 2.79
CA ALA A 51 -16.81 -6.89 1.87
C ALA A 51 -16.99 -8.36 1.45
N TYR A 52 -18.20 -8.87 1.64
CA TYR A 52 -18.59 -10.22 1.22
C TYR A 52 -19.92 -10.14 0.50
N ARG A 53 -19.87 -10.12 -0.80
CA ARG A 53 -21.02 -9.90 -1.66
C ARG A 53 -21.16 -11.02 -2.69
N ARG A 54 -22.31 -11.03 -3.38
CA ARG A 54 -22.69 -12.07 -4.35
C ARG A 54 -21.65 -12.28 -5.47
N TYR A 55 -20.98 -11.24 -5.91
CA TYR A 55 -20.18 -11.29 -7.14
C TYR A 55 -18.71 -11.55 -6.88
N GLY A 56 -18.12 -10.96 -5.85
CA GLY A 56 -16.70 -11.11 -5.51
C GLY A 56 -16.40 -12.28 -4.58
N PRO A 57 -15.13 -12.60 -4.36
CA PRO A 57 -14.70 -13.42 -3.23
C PRO A 57 -14.85 -12.61 -1.93
N PRO A 58 -14.72 -13.23 -0.73
CA PRO A 58 -14.51 -12.46 0.50
C PRO A 58 -13.32 -11.51 0.32
N GLU A 59 -13.47 -10.24 0.70
CA GLU A 59 -12.44 -9.22 0.48
C GLU A 59 -11.08 -9.66 1.03
N LYS A 60 -11.06 -10.24 2.23
CA LYS A 60 -9.84 -10.74 2.88
C LYS A 60 -9.01 -11.69 2.00
N MET A 61 -9.66 -12.46 1.11
CA MET A 61 -8.99 -13.40 0.21
C MET A 61 -8.40 -12.67 -1.00
N ALA A 62 -9.15 -11.76 -1.59
CA ALA A 62 -8.68 -10.95 -2.71
C ALA A 62 -7.52 -10.04 -2.29
N THR A 63 -7.63 -9.37 -1.14
CA THR A 63 -6.58 -8.49 -0.61
C THR A 63 -5.30 -9.25 -0.28
N LEU A 64 -5.41 -10.46 0.29
CA LEU A 64 -4.25 -11.30 0.57
C LEU A 64 -3.53 -11.72 -0.71
N ASP A 65 -4.27 -12.18 -1.72
CA ASP A 65 -3.68 -12.64 -2.98
C ASP A 65 -2.99 -11.48 -3.73
N VAL A 66 -3.65 -10.31 -3.83
CA VAL A 66 -3.03 -9.12 -4.46
C VAL A 66 -1.80 -8.66 -3.67
N ALA A 67 -1.86 -8.64 -2.34
CA ALA A 67 -0.75 -8.21 -1.50
C ALA A 67 0.46 -9.16 -1.60
N GLN A 68 0.25 -10.48 -1.66
CA GLN A 68 1.32 -11.46 -1.85
C GLN A 68 1.96 -11.34 -3.25
N ARG A 69 1.17 -11.07 -4.29
CA ARG A 69 1.68 -10.81 -5.64
C ARG A 69 2.48 -9.51 -5.70
N LEU A 70 1.98 -8.46 -5.06
CA LEU A 70 2.67 -7.18 -4.93
C LEU A 70 4.01 -7.35 -4.21
N GLU A 71 4.02 -8.05 -3.08
CA GLU A 71 5.22 -8.36 -2.31
C GLU A 71 6.28 -9.07 -3.19
N ARG A 72 5.89 -10.11 -3.91
CA ARG A 72 6.77 -10.84 -4.82
C ARG A 72 7.38 -9.92 -5.87
N LYS A 73 6.56 -9.10 -6.57
CA LYS A 73 7.01 -8.17 -7.62
C LYS A 73 7.96 -7.09 -7.10
N LEU A 74 7.72 -6.59 -5.90
CA LEU A 74 8.60 -5.63 -5.25
C LEU A 74 9.95 -6.27 -4.92
N ARG A 75 9.97 -7.51 -4.41
CA ARG A 75 11.21 -8.23 -4.13
C ARG A 75 12.00 -8.57 -5.40
N GLU A 76 11.33 -8.96 -6.47
CA GLU A 76 11.94 -9.13 -7.80
C GLU A 76 12.58 -7.83 -8.31
N SER A 77 12.02 -6.67 -7.93
CA SER A 77 12.56 -5.33 -8.20
C SER A 77 13.59 -4.86 -7.14
N GLN A 78 14.11 -5.77 -6.30
CA GLN A 78 15.10 -5.50 -5.25
C GLN A 78 14.64 -4.50 -4.18
N VAL A 79 13.34 -4.39 -3.96
CA VAL A 79 12.73 -3.58 -2.90
C VAL A 79 12.46 -4.46 -1.68
N LYS A 80 12.91 -4.04 -0.50
CA LYS A 80 12.59 -4.73 0.75
C LYS A 80 11.09 -4.63 1.06
N THR A 81 10.52 -5.71 1.54
CA THR A 81 9.10 -5.79 1.88
C THR A 81 8.88 -6.33 3.28
N VAL A 82 7.82 -5.87 3.92
CA VAL A 82 7.28 -6.40 5.17
C VAL A 82 5.77 -6.56 4.98
N MET A 83 5.26 -7.77 5.18
CA MET A 83 3.81 -8.02 5.13
C MET A 83 3.20 -7.87 6.52
N THR A 84 2.00 -7.25 6.62
CA THR A 84 1.25 -7.25 7.89
C THR A 84 0.67 -8.64 8.19
N ARG A 85 0.28 -9.38 7.16
CA ARG A 85 -0.09 -10.80 7.21
C ARG A 85 0.24 -11.49 5.90
N SER A 86 0.64 -12.75 5.97
CA SER A 86 0.91 -13.61 4.82
C SER A 86 -0.02 -14.83 4.73
N SER A 87 -1.01 -14.90 5.61
CA SER A 87 -2.04 -15.94 5.66
C SER A 87 -3.39 -15.35 6.07
N ASP A 88 -4.45 -16.19 6.09
CA ASP A 88 -5.80 -15.76 6.51
C ASP A 88 -5.90 -15.66 8.04
N VAL A 89 -5.23 -14.67 8.63
CA VAL A 89 -5.25 -14.33 10.04
C VAL A 89 -5.77 -12.92 10.25
N PHE A 90 -6.44 -12.68 11.38
CA PHE A 90 -6.91 -11.35 11.77
C PHE A 90 -5.77 -10.56 12.42
N ILE A 91 -5.46 -9.39 11.88
CA ILE A 91 -4.52 -8.42 12.47
C ILE A 91 -5.31 -7.18 12.89
N PRO A 92 -5.34 -6.83 14.19
CA PRO A 92 -5.97 -5.60 14.65
C PRO A 92 -5.37 -4.35 14.01
N LEU A 93 -6.16 -3.30 13.82
CA LEU A 93 -5.69 -2.06 13.17
C LEU A 93 -4.48 -1.44 13.89
N ASN A 94 -4.42 -1.52 15.23
CA ASN A 94 -3.27 -1.01 15.98
C ASN A 94 -1.99 -1.80 15.72
N ASP A 95 -2.11 -3.12 15.52
CA ASP A 95 -0.96 -3.97 15.26
C ASP A 95 -0.42 -3.70 13.84
N ARG A 96 -1.30 -3.45 12.85
CA ARG A 96 -0.88 -2.98 11.51
C ARG A 96 -0.10 -1.68 11.59
N VAL A 97 -0.61 -0.71 12.38
CA VAL A 97 0.09 0.56 12.67
C VAL A 97 1.43 0.32 13.35
N SER A 98 1.51 -0.61 14.30
CA SER A 98 2.76 -0.92 14.99
C SER A 98 3.79 -1.56 14.07
N ILE A 99 3.36 -2.48 13.18
CA ILE A 99 4.23 -3.12 12.18
C ILE A 99 4.81 -2.06 11.24
N GLU A 100 3.97 -1.19 10.72
CA GLU A 100 4.38 -0.13 9.79
C GLU A 100 5.35 0.86 10.47
N ASN A 101 5.00 1.37 11.65
CA ASN A 101 5.77 2.37 12.37
C ASN A 101 7.11 1.85 12.92
N ALA A 102 7.27 0.53 13.02
CA ALA A 102 8.55 -0.10 13.35
C ALA A 102 9.56 -0.02 12.19
N GLN A 103 9.12 0.28 10.96
CA GLN A 103 10.00 0.31 9.79
C GLN A 103 10.58 1.72 9.58
N LYS A 104 11.90 1.78 9.45
CA LYS A 104 12.59 3.04 9.11
C LYS A 104 12.65 3.22 7.60
N LYS A 105 12.57 4.46 7.12
CA LYS A 105 12.60 4.80 5.69
C LYS A 105 11.62 3.94 4.89
N ALA A 106 10.38 3.83 5.37
CA ALA A 106 9.37 3.02 4.75
C ALA A 106 8.30 3.86 4.04
N ILE A 107 7.52 3.18 3.21
CA ILE A 107 6.18 3.56 2.80
C ILE A 107 5.22 2.42 3.16
N PHE A 108 3.95 2.76 3.38
CA PHE A 108 2.89 1.79 3.69
C PHE A 108 1.87 1.78 2.57
N VAL A 109 1.50 0.57 2.12
CA VAL A 109 0.52 0.36 1.06
C VAL A 109 -0.47 -0.70 1.50
N SER A 110 -1.69 -0.27 1.83
CA SER A 110 -2.79 -1.15 2.23
C SER A 110 -3.65 -1.49 1.01
N ILE A 111 -3.95 -2.76 0.83
CA ILE A 111 -4.72 -3.31 -0.29
C ILE A 111 -6.12 -3.65 0.19
N HIS A 112 -7.12 -3.09 -0.47
CA HIS A 112 -8.54 -3.26 -0.20
C HIS A 112 -9.37 -3.43 -1.48
N PHE A 113 -10.62 -3.82 -1.32
CA PHE A 113 -11.67 -3.78 -2.32
C PHE A 113 -12.92 -3.15 -1.72
N ASN A 114 -13.48 -2.22 -2.44
CA ASN A 114 -14.60 -1.41 -1.98
C ASN A 114 -15.95 -2.18 -2.02
N ASP A 115 -16.92 -1.62 -1.32
CA ASP A 115 -18.31 -2.09 -1.31
C ASP A 115 -19.28 -0.92 -1.40
N SER A 116 -20.39 -1.11 -2.10
CA SER A 116 -21.46 -0.12 -2.17
C SER A 116 -22.83 -0.78 -2.19
N ARG A 117 -23.77 -0.19 -1.47
CA ARG A 117 -25.20 -0.53 -1.60
C ARG A 117 -25.82 -0.02 -2.89
N ARG A 118 -25.22 0.99 -3.53
CA ARG A 118 -25.69 1.55 -4.81
C ARG A 118 -25.20 0.66 -5.95
N ARG A 119 -26.14 0.18 -6.77
CA ARG A 119 -25.82 -0.61 -7.96
C ARG A 119 -25.07 0.25 -8.98
N GLY A 120 -24.16 -0.35 -9.72
CA GLY A 120 -23.43 0.29 -10.82
C GLY A 120 -22.19 1.09 -10.39
N ILE A 121 -21.97 1.35 -9.09
CA ILE A 121 -20.71 1.97 -8.65
C ILE A 121 -19.55 1.02 -8.91
N HIS A 122 -18.47 1.54 -9.52
CA HIS A 122 -17.27 0.80 -9.90
C HIS A 122 -16.08 1.76 -10.04
N GLY A 123 -14.87 1.22 -10.13
CA GLY A 123 -13.64 1.95 -10.37
C GLY A 123 -12.65 1.93 -9.20
N PHE A 124 -11.49 2.48 -9.44
CA PHE A 124 -10.41 2.54 -8.46
C PHE A 124 -10.43 3.83 -7.66
N GLU A 125 -10.09 3.74 -6.38
CA GLU A 125 -9.88 4.87 -5.48
C GLU A 125 -8.58 4.67 -4.71
N THR A 126 -7.82 5.75 -4.49
CA THR A 126 -6.64 5.68 -3.63
C THR A 126 -6.76 6.71 -2.53
N TYR A 127 -6.63 6.26 -1.29
CA TYR A 127 -6.77 7.09 -0.11
C TYR A 127 -5.44 7.39 0.56
N TYR A 128 -5.30 8.59 1.09
CA TYR A 128 -4.16 9.03 1.90
C TYR A 128 -4.62 9.93 3.04
N HIS A 129 -3.75 10.21 4.02
CA HIS A 129 -4.03 11.13 5.12
C HIS A 129 -3.05 12.29 5.17
N SER A 130 -1.76 12.02 5.07
CA SER A 130 -0.70 13.02 5.09
C SER A 130 -0.37 13.51 3.68
N SER A 131 -0.11 14.82 3.52
CA SER A 131 0.37 15.40 2.26
C SER A 131 1.65 14.74 1.74
N ALA A 132 2.49 14.18 2.62
CA ALA A 132 3.67 13.40 2.24
C ALA A 132 3.35 12.15 1.41
N SER A 133 2.09 11.68 1.42
CA SER A 133 1.64 10.49 0.68
C SER A 133 0.99 10.82 -0.66
N PHE A 134 0.72 12.10 -0.94
CA PHE A 134 -0.08 12.52 -2.09
C PHE A 134 0.51 12.08 -3.43
N ASP A 135 1.81 12.27 -3.64
CA ASP A 135 2.48 11.87 -4.89
C ASP A 135 2.42 10.37 -5.11
N LEU A 136 2.64 9.57 -4.05
CA LEU A 136 2.53 8.11 -4.10
C LEU A 136 1.11 7.67 -4.45
N ALA A 137 0.09 8.30 -3.83
CA ALA A 137 -1.31 7.99 -4.11
C ALA A 137 -1.68 8.28 -5.57
N ASN A 138 -1.25 9.43 -6.12
CA ASN A 138 -1.48 9.77 -7.52
C ASN A 138 -0.76 8.84 -8.48
N GLN A 139 0.48 8.44 -8.16
CA GLN A 139 1.25 7.52 -8.99
C GLN A 139 0.55 6.15 -9.06
N ILE A 140 0.09 5.62 -7.93
CA ILE A 140 -0.65 4.35 -7.89
C ILE A 140 -1.97 4.46 -8.66
N GLN A 141 -2.77 5.51 -8.39
CA GLN A 141 -4.03 5.74 -9.09
C GLN A 141 -3.81 5.84 -10.60
N GLY A 142 -2.80 6.60 -11.04
CA GLY A 142 -2.46 6.75 -12.46
C GLY A 142 -2.10 5.44 -13.14
N LYS A 143 -1.34 4.56 -12.48
CA LYS A 143 -1.00 3.24 -13.03
C LYS A 143 -2.20 2.28 -13.07
N LEU A 144 -3.06 2.30 -12.07
CA LEU A 144 -4.30 1.52 -12.07
C LEU A 144 -5.22 1.93 -13.24
N MET A 145 -5.25 3.23 -13.58
CA MET A 145 -6.02 3.74 -14.73
C MET A 145 -5.50 3.27 -16.09
N THR A 146 -4.36 2.62 -16.17
CA THR A 146 -3.91 1.94 -17.41
C THR A 146 -4.58 0.57 -17.62
N ILE A 147 -5.35 0.08 -16.65
CA ILE A 147 -6.14 -1.14 -16.79
C ILE A 147 -7.38 -0.83 -17.65
N PRO A 148 -7.60 -1.55 -18.77
CA PRO A 148 -8.72 -1.27 -19.64
C PRO A 148 -10.08 -1.38 -18.94
N HIS A 149 -11.02 -0.54 -19.36
CA HIS A 149 -12.42 -0.52 -18.87
C HIS A 149 -12.57 -0.17 -17.38
N SER A 150 -11.52 0.33 -16.72
CA SER A 150 -11.61 0.81 -15.35
C SER A 150 -12.16 2.23 -15.28
N ALA A 151 -12.79 2.60 -14.18
CA ALA A 151 -13.26 3.95 -13.90
C ALA A 151 -12.34 4.62 -12.88
N ASN A 152 -12.01 5.88 -13.15
CA ASN A 152 -11.24 6.70 -12.22
C ASN A 152 -12.17 7.36 -11.21
N ARG A 153 -12.07 6.95 -9.95
CA ARG A 153 -12.79 7.60 -8.87
C ARG A 153 -11.91 8.59 -8.10
N GLY A 154 -10.61 8.60 -8.39
CA GLY A 154 -9.68 9.62 -7.93
C GLY A 154 -8.89 9.26 -6.68
N VAL A 155 -8.17 10.29 -6.21
CA VAL A 155 -7.36 10.24 -5.00
C VAL A 155 -8.00 11.12 -3.94
N HIS A 156 -8.20 10.58 -2.72
CA HIS A 156 -8.96 11.23 -1.67
C HIS A 156 -8.22 11.23 -0.33
N THR A 157 -8.48 12.25 0.47
CA THR A 157 -8.07 12.22 1.89
C THR A 157 -9.04 11.37 2.71
N ALA A 158 -8.51 10.56 3.64
CA ALA A 158 -9.32 9.78 4.55
C ALA A 158 -8.73 9.74 5.96
N ASN A 159 -9.60 9.55 6.95
CA ASN A 159 -9.21 9.45 8.35
C ASN A 159 -9.13 7.97 8.81
N PHE A 160 -8.72 7.08 7.91
CA PHE A 160 -8.53 5.67 8.25
C PHE A 160 -7.40 5.51 9.26
N ARG A 161 -7.59 4.61 10.23
CA ARG A 161 -6.66 4.46 11.36
C ARG A 161 -5.24 4.17 10.92
N VAL A 162 -5.06 3.27 9.97
CA VAL A 162 -3.75 2.89 9.41
C VAL A 162 -3.07 4.05 8.64
N LEU A 163 -3.83 4.98 8.09
CA LEU A 163 -3.28 6.16 7.41
C LEU A 163 -2.99 7.31 8.37
N ARG A 164 -3.91 7.53 9.34
CA ARG A 164 -3.82 8.65 10.28
C ARG A 164 -2.73 8.50 11.34
N LEU A 165 -2.45 7.26 11.75
CA LEU A 165 -1.44 6.94 12.77
C LEU A 165 -0.10 6.51 12.17
N ALA A 166 0.00 6.46 10.84
CA ALA A 166 1.25 6.22 10.12
C ALA A 166 2.31 7.28 10.48
N THR A 167 3.55 6.85 10.61
CA THR A 167 4.73 7.74 10.76
C THR A 167 5.55 7.83 9.47
N CYS A 168 5.17 7.10 8.43
CA CYS A 168 5.71 7.15 7.08
C CYS A 168 4.62 7.52 6.07
N PRO A 169 4.94 7.83 4.80
CA PRO A 169 3.95 7.97 3.75
C PRO A 169 3.11 6.71 3.61
N ALA A 170 1.77 6.85 3.71
CA ALA A 170 0.84 5.73 3.78
C ALA A 170 -0.34 5.96 2.83
N VAL A 171 -0.69 4.93 2.07
CA VAL A 171 -1.84 4.91 1.15
C VAL A 171 -2.68 3.65 1.35
N LEU A 172 -3.97 3.75 1.04
CA LEU A 172 -4.90 2.64 0.97
C LEU A 172 -5.50 2.62 -0.44
N VAL A 173 -5.40 1.48 -1.10
CA VAL A 173 -5.79 1.28 -2.50
C VAL A 173 -7.04 0.43 -2.54
N GLU A 174 -8.13 0.99 -3.06
CA GLU A 174 -9.37 0.29 -3.35
C GLU A 174 -9.32 -0.25 -4.79
N CYS A 175 -9.13 -1.54 -4.91
CA CYS A 175 -8.88 -2.25 -6.17
C CYS A 175 -10.17 -2.58 -6.95
N GLY A 176 -11.22 -1.78 -6.80
CA GLY A 176 -12.54 -1.98 -7.40
C GLY A 176 -13.59 -2.36 -6.37
N PHE A 177 -14.85 -2.53 -6.81
CA PHE A 177 -16.00 -2.78 -5.95
C PHE A 177 -16.46 -4.24 -6.05
N LEU A 178 -16.34 -5.01 -4.97
CA LEU A 178 -16.84 -6.41 -4.93
C LEU A 178 -18.36 -6.50 -5.05
N SER A 179 -19.06 -5.41 -4.76
CA SER A 179 -20.51 -5.28 -4.97
C SER A 179 -20.91 -5.03 -6.43
N ASN A 180 -19.99 -4.60 -7.28
CA ASN A 180 -20.20 -4.47 -8.72
C ASN A 180 -20.06 -5.84 -9.40
N ARG A 181 -20.99 -6.17 -10.34
CA ARG A 181 -20.99 -7.48 -10.97
C ARG A 181 -19.72 -7.74 -11.81
N ALA A 182 -19.31 -6.75 -12.59
CA ALA A 182 -18.12 -6.90 -13.45
C ALA A 182 -16.85 -6.99 -12.62
N GLU A 183 -16.60 -6.01 -11.74
CA GLU A 183 -15.38 -5.95 -10.91
C GLU A 183 -15.31 -7.08 -9.90
N GLY A 184 -16.45 -7.45 -9.27
CA GLY A 184 -16.50 -8.60 -8.36
C GLY A 184 -16.16 -9.93 -9.08
N ASN A 185 -16.62 -10.12 -10.33
CA ASN A 185 -16.22 -11.28 -11.13
C ASN A 185 -14.74 -11.22 -11.52
N GLN A 186 -14.24 -10.06 -11.94
CA GLN A 186 -12.82 -9.85 -12.22
C GLN A 186 -11.95 -10.15 -11.00
N ALA A 187 -12.37 -9.72 -9.79
CA ALA A 187 -11.65 -10.00 -8.55
C ALA A 187 -11.52 -11.51 -8.23
N ARG A 188 -12.33 -12.39 -8.84
CA ARG A 188 -12.18 -13.86 -8.76
C ARG A 188 -11.08 -14.38 -9.67
N ASP A 189 -10.79 -13.66 -10.75
CA ASP A 189 -9.78 -14.04 -11.72
C ASP A 189 -8.37 -13.73 -11.17
N TRP A 190 -7.52 -14.74 -11.20
CA TRP A 190 -6.14 -14.61 -10.73
C TRP A 190 -5.29 -13.72 -11.66
N GLU A 191 -5.56 -13.70 -12.96
CA GLU A 191 -4.86 -12.84 -13.93
C GLU A 191 -5.17 -11.37 -13.67
N TYR A 192 -6.40 -11.06 -13.32
CA TYR A 192 -6.78 -9.70 -12.95
C TYR A 192 -6.10 -9.25 -11.65
N ARG A 193 -6.01 -10.12 -10.62
CA ARG A 193 -5.30 -9.80 -9.40
C ARG A 193 -3.78 -9.66 -9.61
N GLU A 194 -3.21 -10.45 -10.55
CA GLU A 194 -1.82 -10.29 -10.98
C GLU A 194 -1.60 -8.93 -11.66
N LEU A 195 -2.53 -8.51 -12.52
CA LEU A 195 -2.48 -7.21 -13.19
C LEU A 195 -2.60 -6.05 -12.21
N LEU A 196 -3.47 -6.12 -11.21
CA LEU A 196 -3.57 -5.13 -10.14
C LEU A 196 -2.24 -4.98 -9.39
N ALA A 197 -1.67 -6.10 -8.95
CA ALA A 197 -0.39 -6.12 -8.26
C ALA A 197 0.74 -5.56 -9.12
N ASP A 198 0.75 -5.87 -10.42
CA ASP A 198 1.73 -5.36 -11.38
C ASP A 198 1.66 -3.83 -11.52
N ARG A 199 0.45 -3.27 -11.65
CA ARG A 199 0.27 -1.82 -11.76
C ARG A 199 0.67 -1.09 -10.49
N ILE A 200 0.36 -1.64 -9.32
CA ILE A 200 0.75 -1.07 -8.03
C ILE A 200 2.28 -1.16 -7.85
N ALA A 201 2.90 -2.30 -8.17
CA ALA A 201 4.35 -2.46 -8.11
C ALA A 201 5.08 -1.47 -9.04
N ASN A 202 4.59 -1.34 -10.29
CA ASN A 202 5.12 -0.37 -11.26
C ASN A 202 5.07 1.06 -10.69
N ALA A 203 3.94 1.47 -10.10
CA ALA A 203 3.80 2.79 -9.49
C ALA A 203 4.83 3.02 -8.38
N ILE A 204 5.01 2.05 -7.50
CA ILE A 204 5.93 2.13 -6.35
C ILE A 204 7.39 2.20 -6.82
N VAL A 205 7.77 1.35 -7.78
CA VAL A 205 9.14 1.31 -8.32
C VAL A 205 9.45 2.59 -9.11
N ASP A 206 8.51 3.05 -9.95
CA ASP A 206 8.68 4.31 -10.70
C ASP A 206 8.74 5.52 -9.74
N GLN A 207 7.99 5.52 -8.64
CA GLN A 207 8.05 6.57 -7.62
C GLN A 207 9.42 6.64 -6.94
N ARG A 208 10.06 5.50 -6.71
CA ARG A 208 11.35 5.37 -6.01
C ARG A 208 12.54 5.65 -6.92
N TYR A 209 12.52 5.10 -8.13
CA TYR A 209 13.69 5.03 -9.01
C TYR A 209 13.54 5.83 -10.31
N GLY A 210 12.35 6.36 -10.57
CA GLY A 210 12.01 7.05 -11.81
C GLY A 210 11.27 6.16 -12.83
N PRO A 211 10.60 6.77 -13.80
CA PRO A 211 9.78 6.07 -14.78
C PRO A 211 10.60 5.12 -15.66
N GLY A 212 10.00 3.98 -16.01
CA GLY A 212 10.59 2.98 -16.92
C GLY A 212 11.61 2.03 -16.30
N VAL A 213 11.83 2.10 -14.98
CA VAL A 213 12.71 1.18 -14.26
C VAL A 213 12.05 -0.15 -13.99
N TYR A 214 10.74 -0.14 -13.72
CA TYR A 214 9.98 -1.37 -13.48
C TYR A 214 9.86 -2.22 -14.75
N ARG A 215 10.26 -3.50 -14.66
CA ARG A 215 10.27 -4.40 -15.82
C ARG A 215 9.18 -5.47 -15.82
N GLY A 216 8.45 -5.62 -14.70
CA GLY A 216 7.47 -6.70 -14.53
C GLY A 216 8.10 -8.10 -14.49
N SER A 217 7.39 -9.04 -13.93
CA SER A 217 7.88 -10.43 -13.73
C SER A 217 8.19 -11.15 -15.05
N ALA A 218 7.43 -10.89 -16.10
CA ALA A 218 7.63 -11.53 -17.41
C ALA A 218 8.94 -11.09 -18.11
N GLN A 219 9.34 -9.83 -17.96
CA GLN A 219 10.57 -9.30 -18.55
C GLN A 219 11.83 -9.74 -17.79
N VAL A 220 11.73 -9.92 -16.47
CA VAL A 220 12.83 -10.44 -15.65
C VAL A 220 13.11 -11.90 -16.01
N ALA A 221 12.06 -12.73 -16.19
CA ALA A 221 12.21 -14.12 -16.62
C ALA A 221 12.86 -14.25 -18.01
N ALA A 222 12.52 -13.36 -18.94
CA ALA A 222 13.10 -13.36 -20.30
C ALA A 222 14.59 -12.98 -20.32
N GLN A 223 15.05 -12.14 -19.38
CA GLN A 223 16.46 -11.72 -19.27
C GLN A 223 17.33 -12.70 -18.48
N SER A 224 16.74 -13.58 -17.69
CA SER A 224 17.44 -14.64 -16.94
C SER A 224 17.65 -15.92 -17.75
N GLN A 225 17.12 -16.01 -18.98
CA GLN A 225 17.45 -17.12 -19.87
C GLN A 225 18.87 -16.95 -20.41
N PRO A 226 19.75 -17.99 -20.37
CA PRO A 226 21.06 -17.91 -20.95
C PRO A 226 20.95 -17.58 -22.44
N GLN A 227 21.62 -16.54 -22.88
CA GLN A 227 21.71 -16.21 -24.31
C GLN A 227 22.34 -17.42 -25.03
N PRO A 228 21.78 -17.86 -26.17
CA PRO A 228 22.42 -18.90 -26.95
C PRO A 228 23.82 -18.43 -27.32
N THR A 229 24.83 -19.14 -26.86
CA THR A 229 26.23 -18.89 -27.23
C THR A 229 26.35 -19.16 -28.75
N SER A 230 26.57 -18.10 -29.52
CA SER A 230 26.91 -18.21 -30.93
C SER A 230 28.33 -18.76 -31.03
N ASN A 231 28.48 -20.08 -30.91
CA ASN A 231 29.70 -20.75 -31.35
C ASN A 231 29.69 -20.77 -32.87
N GLY A 232 30.22 -19.73 -33.47
CA GLY A 232 30.59 -19.68 -34.86
C GLY A 232 31.77 -20.58 -35.12
N THR A 233 31.55 -21.85 -35.47
CA THR A 233 32.51 -22.64 -36.18
C THR A 233 32.37 -22.33 -37.67
N GLY A 234 33.14 -21.36 -38.12
CA GLY A 234 33.39 -21.13 -39.52
C GLY A 234 34.16 -22.34 -40.12
N VAL A 235 33.45 -23.22 -40.78
CA VAL A 235 34.09 -24.20 -41.70
C VAL A 235 34.01 -23.62 -43.10
N THR A 236 35.14 -23.11 -43.60
CA THR A 236 35.34 -22.77 -44.98
C THR A 236 35.40 -24.06 -45.83
N PRO A 237 34.62 -24.22 -46.90
CA PRO A 237 34.82 -25.31 -47.82
C PRO A 237 35.98 -24.94 -48.77
N THR A 238 37.07 -25.68 -48.67
CA THR A 238 38.14 -25.71 -49.66
C THR A 238 37.65 -26.29 -50.95
N SER A 239 37.67 -25.49 -52.01
CA SER A 239 37.50 -25.94 -53.39
C SER A 239 38.73 -26.76 -53.78
N SER A 240 38.56 -28.03 -54.20
CA SER A 240 39.53 -28.78 -54.97
C SER A 240 38.96 -29.07 -56.34
N GLN A 241 39.60 -28.46 -57.33
CA GLN A 241 39.50 -28.83 -58.74
C GLN A 241 40.20 -30.17 -58.95
N ARG A 242 39.57 -31.08 -59.63
CA ARG A 242 39.99 -31.83 -60.78
C ARG A 242 38.83 -32.65 -61.37
#